data_7eb05d90e25922d2cd09da677d4b403c
#
_entry.id   7eb05d90e25922d2cd09da677d4b403c
#
_cell.length_a   1.000
_cell.length_b   1.000
_cell.length_c   1.000
_cell.angle_alpha   90.00
_cell.angle_beta   90.00
_cell.angle_gamma   90.00
#
_symmetry.space_group_name_H-M   'P 1'
#
loop_
_entity.id
_entity.type
_entity.pdbx_description
1 polymer ?
#
loop_
_entity_poly.entity_id
_entity_poly.type
_entity_poly.pdbx_seq_one_letter_code
_entity_poly.pdbx_strand_id
1 'polypeptide(L)'
;HAHGDHVGNAVELAIRDDATIITGSELAGYLQSKGAKTIPTGIGGSKDLEYIKVKFTQAIHSSSINDNGTIIYGGLATGILITAEGKTIFHAGDTGLFSDMKLIGEFNKIDISILPIGDNFTMGIDDSIIAAKWLGAKQNVPMHYNTFPIVKQDPNEWLDKLNKAGMNGLIMNYGDEIEV
;
A
#
# COMPACT_ATOMS: atom_id res chain seq x y z
N HIS A 1 7.04 -0.39 -2.56
CA HIS A 1 8.48 -0.28 -2.27
C HIS A 1 9.23 -1.54 -2.70
N ALA A 2 10.56 -1.53 -2.52
CA ALA A 2 11.47 -2.47 -3.19
C ALA A 2 11.73 -3.79 -2.43
N HIS A 3 11.09 -4.05 -1.30
CA HIS A 3 11.27 -5.32 -0.61
C HIS A 3 10.72 -6.49 -1.42
N GLY A 4 11.31 -7.68 -1.23
CA GLY A 4 11.02 -8.85 -2.06
C GLY A 4 9.58 -9.34 -1.99
N ASP A 5 8.92 -9.21 -0.84
CA ASP A 5 7.51 -9.56 -0.63
C ASP A 5 6.53 -8.57 -1.28
N HIS A 6 7.01 -7.39 -1.70
CA HIS A 6 6.24 -6.40 -2.46
C HIS A 6 6.53 -6.43 -3.96
N VAL A 7 7.79 -6.54 -4.35
CA VAL A 7 8.16 -6.70 -5.76
C VAL A 7 7.70 -8.07 -6.26
N GLY A 8 7.91 -9.12 -5.46
CA GLY A 8 7.50 -10.48 -5.82
C GLY A 8 7.90 -10.85 -7.25
N ASN A 9 6.95 -11.33 -8.00
CA ASN A 9 7.07 -11.67 -9.41
C ASN A 9 6.50 -10.59 -10.37
N ALA A 10 6.46 -9.32 -9.94
CA ALA A 10 5.87 -8.22 -10.71
C ALA A 10 6.51 -8.06 -12.11
N VAL A 11 7.82 -8.27 -12.25
CA VAL A 11 8.53 -8.20 -13.54
C VAL A 11 8.02 -9.29 -14.49
N GLU A 12 7.93 -10.53 -14.02
CA GLU A 12 7.45 -11.66 -14.81
C GLU A 12 6.01 -11.45 -15.27
N LEU A 13 5.14 -10.99 -14.37
CA LEU A 13 3.74 -10.68 -14.66
C LEU A 13 3.63 -9.52 -15.67
N ALA A 14 4.40 -8.45 -15.47
CA ALA A 14 4.38 -7.30 -16.37
C ALA A 14 4.84 -7.68 -17.79
N ILE A 15 5.87 -8.52 -17.92
CA ILE A 15 6.33 -9.02 -19.24
C ILE A 15 5.28 -9.94 -19.87
N ARG A 16 4.71 -10.87 -19.09
CA ARG A 16 3.71 -11.82 -19.59
C ARG A 16 2.47 -11.13 -20.16
N ASP A 17 1.98 -10.11 -19.45
CA ASP A 17 0.70 -9.46 -19.75
C ASP A 17 0.87 -8.13 -20.51
N ASP A 18 2.08 -7.80 -20.93
CA ASP A 18 2.46 -6.52 -21.57
C ASP A 18 2.04 -5.30 -20.71
N ALA A 19 2.07 -5.46 -19.39
CA ALA A 19 1.64 -4.45 -18.43
C ALA A 19 2.77 -3.47 -18.09
N THR A 20 2.40 -2.29 -17.60
CA THR A 20 3.35 -1.26 -17.17
C THR A 20 3.34 -1.12 -15.65
N ILE A 21 4.50 -1.16 -15.02
CA ILE A 21 4.66 -0.95 -13.57
C ILE A 21 4.86 0.54 -13.29
N ILE A 22 4.00 1.12 -12.45
CA ILE A 22 4.14 2.50 -11.96
C ILE A 22 4.77 2.41 -10.57
N THR A 23 5.92 3.01 -10.37
CA THR A 23 6.64 2.93 -9.09
C THR A 23 7.62 4.09 -8.91
N GLY A 24 8.30 4.16 -7.76
CA GLY A 24 9.36 5.14 -7.48
C GLY A 24 10.50 5.07 -8.51
N SER A 25 11.19 6.17 -8.73
CA SER A 25 12.16 6.30 -9.83
C SER A 25 13.30 5.28 -9.75
N GLU A 26 13.85 5.03 -8.56
CA GLU A 26 14.96 4.10 -8.34
C GLU A 26 14.52 2.66 -8.62
N LEU A 27 13.36 2.28 -8.08
CA LEU A 27 12.79 0.96 -8.32
C LEU A 27 12.38 0.79 -9.79
N ALA A 28 11.82 1.83 -10.43
CA ALA A 28 11.48 1.81 -11.85
C ALA A 28 12.70 1.49 -12.72
N GLY A 29 13.83 2.17 -12.47
CA GLY A 29 15.10 1.91 -13.18
C GLY A 29 15.61 0.48 -12.99
N TYR A 30 15.53 -0.05 -11.76
CA TYR A 30 15.91 -1.43 -11.49
C TYR A 30 15.00 -2.43 -12.23
N LEU A 31 13.68 -2.29 -12.14
CA LEU A 31 12.73 -3.20 -12.80
C LEU A 31 12.83 -3.11 -14.32
N GLN A 32 13.13 -1.91 -14.87
CA GLN A 32 13.38 -1.74 -16.30
C GLN A 32 14.65 -2.49 -16.74
N SER A 33 15.70 -2.51 -15.90
CA SER A 33 16.91 -3.30 -16.18
C SER A 33 16.66 -4.80 -16.21
N LYS A 34 15.56 -5.26 -15.60
CA LYS A 34 15.08 -6.66 -15.63
C LYS A 34 14.07 -6.93 -16.76
N GLY A 35 13.78 -5.93 -17.61
CA GLY A 35 12.94 -6.07 -18.81
C GLY A 35 11.49 -5.59 -18.66
N ALA A 36 11.07 -5.09 -17.51
CA ALA A 36 9.71 -4.57 -17.34
C ALA A 36 9.54 -3.19 -18.01
N LYS A 37 8.33 -2.91 -18.51
CA LYS A 37 7.92 -1.54 -18.84
C LYS A 37 7.60 -0.80 -17.54
N THR A 38 8.15 0.40 -17.36
CA THR A 38 7.96 1.17 -16.11
C THR A 38 7.60 2.63 -16.39
N ILE A 39 6.82 3.22 -15.47
CA ILE A 39 6.58 4.66 -15.39
C ILE A 39 7.09 5.14 -14.02
N PRO A 40 8.18 5.89 -13.98
CA PRO A 40 8.69 6.46 -12.73
C PRO A 40 7.74 7.55 -12.21
N THR A 41 7.46 7.52 -10.91
CA THR A 41 6.61 8.51 -10.25
C THR A 41 7.17 8.77 -8.84
N GLY A 42 7.20 10.03 -8.42
CA GLY A 42 7.65 10.41 -7.07
C GLY A 42 6.50 10.57 -6.08
N ILE A 43 6.84 10.67 -4.78
CA ILE A 43 5.88 11.03 -3.72
C ILE A 43 5.24 12.39 -4.06
N GLY A 44 3.90 12.47 -3.91
CA GLY A 44 3.10 13.63 -4.28
C GLY A 44 2.76 13.70 -5.78
N GLY A 45 3.47 12.95 -6.61
CA GLY A 45 3.21 12.85 -8.04
C GLY A 45 1.98 12.01 -8.36
N SER A 46 1.38 12.27 -9.52
CA SER A 46 0.26 11.48 -10.03
C SER A 46 0.45 11.14 -11.51
N LYS A 47 -0.19 10.05 -11.92
CA LYS A 47 -0.34 9.65 -13.32
C LYS A 47 -1.82 9.47 -13.62
N ASP A 48 -2.31 10.20 -14.63
CA ASP A 48 -3.60 9.96 -15.23
C ASP A 48 -3.41 8.97 -16.37
N LEU A 49 -4.05 7.83 -16.25
CA LEU A 49 -4.18 6.81 -17.27
C LEU A 49 -5.63 6.84 -17.77
N GLU A 50 -5.89 6.22 -18.90
CA GLU A 50 -7.19 6.31 -19.59
C GLU A 50 -8.42 6.02 -18.69
N TYR A 51 -8.27 5.02 -17.77
CA TYR A 51 -9.38 4.56 -16.91
C TYR A 51 -9.12 4.78 -15.41
N ILE A 52 -7.91 5.17 -15.03
CA ILE A 52 -7.48 5.18 -13.64
C ILE A 52 -6.49 6.30 -13.41
N LYS A 53 -6.62 6.98 -12.28
CA LYS A 53 -5.63 7.91 -11.76
C LYS A 53 -4.91 7.28 -10.58
N VAL A 54 -3.58 7.34 -10.61
CA VAL A 54 -2.72 6.88 -9.52
C VAL A 54 -1.97 8.07 -8.95
N LYS A 55 -2.00 8.27 -7.63
CA LYS A 55 -1.21 9.28 -6.92
C LYS A 55 -0.41 8.62 -5.80
N PHE A 56 0.88 8.94 -5.73
CA PHE A 56 1.75 8.43 -4.68
C PHE A 56 1.76 9.36 -3.48
N THR A 57 1.65 8.76 -2.30
CA THR A 57 1.79 9.43 -1.01
C THR A 57 3.06 8.95 -0.31
N GLN A 58 3.45 9.63 0.74
CA GLN A 58 4.51 9.15 1.63
C GLN A 58 4.09 7.84 2.31
N ALA A 59 5.08 6.98 2.56
CA ALA A 59 5.04 5.92 3.56
C ALA A 59 6.34 5.94 4.36
N ILE A 60 6.26 5.68 5.66
CA ILE A 60 7.42 5.65 6.56
C ILE A 60 7.90 4.21 6.68
N HIS A 61 8.77 3.82 5.75
CA HIS A 61 9.34 2.48 5.69
C HIS A 61 10.66 2.49 4.92
N SER A 62 11.48 1.46 5.12
CA SER A 62 12.68 1.24 4.31
C SER A 62 12.33 0.68 2.93
N SER A 63 13.25 0.82 1.98
CA SER A 63 13.02 0.32 0.62
C SER A 63 14.37 -0.08 0.01
N SER A 64 14.61 -1.38 -0.10
CA SER A 64 15.84 -1.93 -0.66
C SER A 64 15.57 -3.24 -1.41
N ILE A 65 16.44 -3.52 -2.36
CA ILE A 65 16.45 -4.76 -3.14
C ILE A 65 17.62 -5.60 -2.66
N ASN A 66 17.40 -6.88 -2.42
CA ASN A 66 18.48 -7.84 -2.25
C ASN A 66 18.71 -8.55 -3.60
N ASP A 67 19.70 -8.12 -4.34
CA ASP A 67 20.08 -8.74 -5.62
C ASP A 67 21.32 -9.61 -5.41
N ASN A 68 21.09 -10.92 -5.25
CA ASN A 68 22.15 -11.93 -5.03
C ASN A 68 23.12 -11.59 -3.86
N GLY A 69 22.55 -11.11 -2.75
CA GLY A 69 23.30 -10.72 -1.55
C GLY A 69 23.82 -9.29 -1.54
N THR A 70 23.64 -8.55 -2.63
CA THR A 70 23.93 -7.12 -2.68
C THR A 70 22.69 -6.32 -2.36
N ILE A 71 22.78 -5.44 -1.36
CA ILE A 71 21.70 -4.54 -1.00
C ILE A 71 21.77 -3.28 -1.88
N ILE A 72 20.72 -3.07 -2.66
CA ILE A 72 20.55 -1.92 -3.56
C ILE A 72 19.46 -1.01 -3.00
N TYR A 73 19.72 0.29 -2.94
CA TYR A 73 18.71 1.27 -2.55
C TYR A 73 17.58 1.30 -3.58
N GLY A 74 16.34 1.09 -3.11
CA GLY A 74 15.14 0.97 -3.95
C GLY A 74 14.26 2.23 -3.99
N GLY A 75 14.78 3.38 -3.60
CA GLY A 75 14.01 4.61 -3.49
C GLY A 75 13.21 4.68 -2.18
N LEU A 76 12.24 5.58 -2.13
CA LEU A 76 11.36 5.77 -0.97
C LEU A 76 10.16 4.84 -1.06
N ALA A 77 9.69 4.36 0.11
CA ALA A 77 8.43 3.66 0.21
C ALA A 77 7.25 4.63 0.00
N THR A 78 6.16 4.14 -0.58
CA THR A 78 4.99 4.96 -0.92
C THR A 78 3.69 4.26 -0.54
N GLY A 79 2.72 5.06 -0.12
CA GLY A 79 1.31 4.71 -0.22
C GLY A 79 0.77 5.12 -1.58
N ILE A 80 -0.38 4.60 -1.96
CA ILE A 80 -0.97 4.79 -3.29
C ILE A 80 -2.46 5.13 -3.14
N LEU A 81 -2.88 6.25 -3.74
CA LEU A 81 -4.28 6.56 -4.00
C LEU A 81 -4.61 6.14 -5.44
N ILE A 82 -5.61 5.30 -5.58
CA ILE A 82 -6.10 4.80 -6.86
C ILE A 82 -7.52 5.31 -7.03
N THR A 83 -7.77 6.11 -8.06
CA THR A 83 -9.10 6.66 -8.36
C THR A 83 -9.57 6.16 -9.71
N ALA A 84 -10.74 5.51 -9.74
CA ALA A 84 -11.44 5.06 -10.94
C ALA A 84 -12.94 5.23 -10.74
N GLU A 85 -13.67 5.64 -11.77
CA GLU A 85 -15.14 5.77 -11.75
C GLU A 85 -15.69 6.59 -10.56
N GLY A 86 -14.93 7.59 -10.13
CA GLY A 86 -15.31 8.46 -9.00
C GLY A 86 -15.14 7.83 -7.62
N LYS A 87 -14.54 6.65 -7.52
CA LYS A 87 -14.18 5.96 -6.29
C LYS A 87 -12.68 6.02 -6.04
N THR A 88 -12.28 6.09 -4.79
CA THR A 88 -10.87 6.16 -4.40
C THR A 88 -10.52 5.09 -3.38
N ILE A 89 -9.50 4.29 -3.71
CA ILE A 89 -8.87 3.32 -2.81
C ILE A 89 -7.54 3.91 -2.36
N PHE A 90 -7.28 3.89 -1.06
CA PHE A 90 -5.97 4.19 -0.48
C PHE A 90 -5.31 2.89 0.00
N HIS A 91 -4.21 2.52 -0.63
CA HIS A 91 -3.35 1.45 -0.17
C HIS A 91 -2.14 2.06 0.53
N ALA A 92 -2.01 1.86 1.84
CA ALA A 92 -0.98 2.52 2.64
C ALA A 92 0.45 2.07 2.28
N GLY A 93 0.60 0.90 1.66
CA GLY A 93 1.89 0.24 1.57
C GLY A 93 2.39 -0.16 2.96
N ASP A 94 3.66 -0.53 3.05
CA ASP A 94 4.29 -0.73 4.34
C ASP A 94 4.66 0.62 4.95
N THR A 95 4.15 0.88 6.13
CA THR A 95 4.35 2.15 6.82
C THR A 95 4.14 2.04 8.32
N GLY A 96 4.93 2.81 9.09
CA GLY A 96 4.54 3.25 10.43
C GLY A 96 3.44 4.31 10.36
N LEU A 97 2.87 4.66 11.52
CA LEU A 97 1.91 5.76 11.64
C LEU A 97 2.63 7.11 11.45
N PHE A 98 2.05 8.01 10.66
CA PHE A 98 2.57 9.37 10.48
C PHE A 98 1.45 10.40 10.36
N SER A 99 1.71 11.62 10.82
CA SER A 99 0.70 12.67 11.00
C SER A 99 0.01 13.11 9.70
N ASP A 100 0.72 13.06 8.58
CA ASP A 100 0.20 13.54 7.30
C ASP A 100 -0.86 12.62 6.69
N MET A 101 -1.12 11.45 7.30
CA MET A 101 -2.32 10.65 6.99
C MET A 101 -3.61 11.46 7.21
N LYS A 102 -3.59 12.47 8.12
CA LYS A 102 -4.70 13.43 8.28
C LYS A 102 -4.93 14.24 7.00
N LEU A 103 -3.85 14.74 6.39
CA LEU A 103 -3.94 15.51 5.15
C LEU A 103 -4.39 14.62 3.99
N ILE A 104 -3.93 13.37 3.96
CA ILE A 104 -4.40 12.40 2.95
C ILE A 104 -5.92 12.23 3.05
N GLY A 105 -6.47 12.04 4.25
CA GLY A 105 -7.91 11.93 4.48
C GLY A 105 -8.68 13.22 4.21
N GLU A 106 -8.12 14.38 4.62
CA GLU A 106 -8.76 15.69 4.44
C GLU A 106 -8.94 16.07 2.95
N PHE A 107 -7.92 15.80 2.14
CA PHE A 107 -7.91 16.19 0.73
C PHE A 107 -8.39 15.11 -0.24
N ASN A 108 -8.71 13.91 0.24
CA ASN A 108 -9.17 12.82 -0.63
C ASN A 108 -10.38 12.13 0.00
N LYS A 109 -11.48 12.02 -0.75
CA LYS A 109 -12.64 11.24 -0.34
C LYS A 109 -12.33 9.75 -0.57
N ILE A 110 -11.90 9.06 0.47
CA ILE A 110 -11.47 7.65 0.39
C ILE A 110 -12.67 6.73 0.59
N ASP A 111 -12.92 5.83 -0.35
CA ASP A 111 -13.97 4.82 -0.23
C ASP A 111 -13.45 3.59 0.53
N ILE A 112 -12.25 3.12 0.19
CA ILE A 112 -11.58 2.02 0.90
C ILE A 112 -10.17 2.43 1.31
N SER A 113 -9.78 2.17 2.56
CA SER A 113 -8.39 2.18 2.99
C SER A 113 -7.89 0.76 3.27
N ILE A 114 -6.69 0.42 2.81
CA ILE A 114 -6.01 -0.85 3.05
C ILE A 114 -4.79 -0.56 3.91
N LEU A 115 -4.78 -1.05 5.15
CA LEU A 115 -3.85 -0.63 6.19
C LEU A 115 -3.08 -1.83 6.76
N PRO A 116 -1.75 -1.76 6.89
CA PRO A 116 -0.99 -2.82 7.55
C PRO A 116 -1.27 -2.85 9.05
N ILE A 117 -1.33 -4.06 9.61
CA ILE A 117 -1.54 -4.30 11.04
C ILE A 117 -0.52 -5.25 11.65
N GLY A 118 0.50 -5.66 10.88
CA GLY A 118 1.45 -6.71 11.26
C GLY A 118 2.38 -6.36 12.42
N ASP A 119 2.45 -5.09 12.82
CA ASP A 119 3.42 -4.60 13.81
C ASP A 119 4.87 -4.83 13.36
N ASN A 120 5.83 -4.80 14.26
CA ASN A 120 7.27 -5.01 14.04
C ASN A 120 7.88 -4.23 12.87
N PHE A 121 7.36 -4.37 11.65
CA PHE A 121 7.86 -3.67 10.45
C PHE A 121 6.95 -2.54 9.98
N THR A 122 5.69 -2.55 10.40
CA THR A 122 4.63 -1.60 9.99
C THR A 122 3.84 -1.13 11.19
N MET A 123 2.71 -0.48 10.96
CA MET A 123 1.74 -0.22 12.03
C MET A 123 1.29 -1.53 12.67
N GLY A 124 1.10 -1.51 13.99
CA GLY A 124 0.31 -2.51 14.70
C GLY A 124 -1.18 -2.14 14.68
N ILE A 125 -1.98 -2.94 15.40
CA ILE A 125 -3.43 -2.78 15.46
C ILE A 125 -3.81 -1.37 15.94
N ASP A 126 -3.26 -0.88 17.04
CA ASP A 126 -3.64 0.41 17.64
C ASP A 126 -3.30 1.59 16.73
N ASP A 127 -2.13 1.60 16.13
CA ASP A 127 -1.71 2.63 15.17
C ASP A 127 -2.59 2.61 13.92
N SER A 128 -2.96 1.43 13.42
CA SER A 128 -3.85 1.28 12.28
C SER A 128 -5.26 1.84 12.55
N ILE A 129 -5.78 1.72 13.78
CA ILE A 129 -7.05 2.36 14.16
C ILE A 129 -6.93 3.89 14.14
N ILE A 130 -5.81 4.44 14.59
CA ILE A 130 -5.55 5.89 14.52
C ILE A 130 -5.46 6.34 13.06
N ALA A 131 -4.74 5.59 12.22
CA ALA A 131 -4.63 5.86 10.79
C ALA A 131 -6.00 5.84 10.10
N ALA A 132 -6.82 4.81 10.35
CA ALA A 132 -8.17 4.70 9.81
C ALA A 132 -9.04 5.92 10.16
N LYS A 133 -8.96 6.38 11.43
CA LYS A 133 -9.66 7.58 11.88
C LYS A 133 -9.20 8.84 11.14
N TRP A 134 -7.90 8.99 10.89
CA TRP A 134 -7.34 10.14 10.20
C TRP A 134 -7.66 10.15 8.71
N LEU A 135 -7.69 8.98 8.08
CA LEU A 135 -8.02 8.80 6.67
C LEU A 135 -9.51 8.98 6.38
N GLY A 136 -10.40 8.65 7.33
CA GLY A 136 -11.83 8.82 7.21
C GLY A 136 -12.46 8.02 6.06
N ALA A 137 -11.88 6.87 5.70
CA ALA A 137 -12.39 6.01 4.66
C ALA A 137 -13.76 5.42 5.04
N LYS A 138 -14.62 5.16 4.05
CA LYS A 138 -15.93 4.54 4.29
C LYS A 138 -15.79 3.11 4.79
N GLN A 139 -14.79 2.39 4.29
CA GLN A 139 -14.46 1.01 4.63
C GLN A 139 -12.96 0.87 4.83
N ASN A 140 -12.54 0.07 5.82
CA ASN A 140 -11.14 -0.20 6.12
C ASN A 140 -10.87 -1.70 6.00
N VAL A 141 -9.72 -2.07 5.44
CA VAL A 141 -9.29 -3.46 5.23
C VAL A 141 -7.90 -3.65 5.84
N PRO A 142 -7.71 -4.63 6.73
CA PRO A 142 -6.40 -4.92 7.29
C PRO A 142 -5.57 -5.73 6.30
N MET A 143 -4.27 -5.45 6.23
CA MET A 143 -3.31 -6.19 5.42
C MET A 143 -2.00 -6.45 6.17
N HIS A 144 -1.08 -7.18 5.54
CA HIS A 144 0.30 -7.41 5.99
C HIS A 144 0.37 -8.00 7.40
N TYR A 145 -0.38 -9.09 7.65
CA TYR A 145 -0.39 -9.85 8.90
C TYR A 145 -0.48 -11.36 8.62
N ASN A 146 -0.03 -12.17 9.56
CA ASN A 146 -0.09 -13.65 9.55
C ASN A 146 0.65 -14.36 8.39
N THR A 147 1.41 -13.66 7.55
CA THR A 147 2.24 -14.27 6.50
C THR A 147 3.57 -14.80 7.04
N PHE A 148 4.09 -14.20 8.10
CA PHE A 148 5.28 -14.64 8.83
C PHE A 148 4.98 -14.66 10.34
N PRO A 149 5.67 -15.50 11.13
CA PRO A 149 5.44 -15.54 12.59
C PRO A 149 5.60 -14.19 13.29
N ILE A 150 6.54 -13.35 12.82
CA ILE A 150 6.87 -12.06 13.42
C ILE A 150 5.79 -10.98 13.18
N VAL A 151 4.94 -11.16 12.17
CA VAL A 151 3.82 -10.25 11.86
C VAL A 151 2.46 -10.87 12.22
N LYS A 152 2.46 -11.78 13.20
CA LYS A 152 1.24 -12.46 13.64
C LYS A 152 0.35 -11.51 14.42
N GLN A 153 -0.90 -11.32 13.97
CA GLN A 153 -1.92 -10.50 14.60
C GLN A 153 -3.29 -11.20 14.53
N ASP A 154 -4.19 -10.83 15.44
CA ASP A 154 -5.60 -11.23 15.35
C ASP A 154 -6.42 -10.15 14.62
N PRO A 155 -6.85 -10.40 13.38
CA PRO A 155 -7.67 -9.43 12.65
C PRO A 155 -9.05 -9.17 13.29
N ASN A 156 -9.56 -10.09 14.12
CA ASN A 156 -10.81 -9.88 14.84
C ASN A 156 -10.63 -8.85 15.97
N GLU A 157 -9.50 -8.86 16.66
CA GLU A 157 -9.16 -7.80 17.63
C GLU A 157 -9.14 -6.42 16.95
N TRP A 158 -8.50 -6.35 15.77
CA TRP A 158 -8.48 -5.12 14.97
C TRP A 158 -9.90 -4.68 14.59
N LEU A 159 -10.73 -5.57 14.08
CA LEU A 159 -12.11 -5.28 13.67
C LEU A 159 -12.96 -4.81 14.85
N ASP A 160 -12.84 -5.45 16.00
CA ASP A 160 -13.57 -5.08 17.22
C ASP A 160 -13.17 -3.66 17.70
N LYS A 161 -11.88 -3.32 17.69
CA LYS A 161 -11.39 -1.99 18.05
C LYS A 161 -11.88 -0.93 17.06
N LEU A 162 -11.84 -1.24 15.76
CA LEU A 162 -12.31 -0.35 14.71
C LEU A 162 -13.81 -0.04 14.85
N ASN A 163 -14.63 -1.08 15.05
CA ASN A 163 -16.07 -0.94 15.24
C ASN A 163 -16.40 -0.15 16.52
N LYS A 164 -15.70 -0.39 17.63
CA LYS A 164 -15.83 0.41 18.86
C LYS A 164 -15.48 1.89 18.66
N ALA A 165 -14.61 2.18 17.72
CA ALA A 165 -14.26 3.56 17.31
C ALA A 165 -15.26 4.17 16.31
N GLY A 166 -16.34 3.47 15.96
CA GLY A 166 -17.40 3.94 15.06
C GLY A 166 -17.04 3.90 13.57
N MET A 167 -16.07 3.08 13.20
CA MET A 167 -15.61 2.92 11.82
C MET A 167 -15.95 1.53 11.28
N ASN A 168 -16.12 1.41 9.94
CA ASN A 168 -16.41 0.15 9.29
C ASN A 168 -15.12 -0.58 8.91
N GLY A 169 -15.05 -1.87 9.19
CA GLY A 169 -13.95 -2.75 8.82
C GLY A 169 -14.42 -3.99 8.08
N LEU A 170 -13.56 -4.53 7.24
CA LEU A 170 -13.80 -5.78 6.53
C LEU A 170 -12.51 -6.61 6.54
N ILE A 171 -12.57 -7.81 7.11
CA ILE A 171 -11.50 -8.80 6.99
C ILE A 171 -11.75 -9.57 5.70
N MET A 172 -10.75 -9.59 4.82
CA MET A 172 -10.80 -10.31 3.56
C MET A 172 -9.86 -11.52 3.58
N ASN A 173 -10.31 -12.62 3.00
CA ASN A 173 -9.49 -13.80 2.74
C ASN A 173 -8.90 -13.73 1.33
N TYR A 174 -7.93 -14.59 1.04
CA TYR A 174 -7.39 -14.72 -0.31
C TYR A 174 -8.49 -15.11 -1.30
N GLY A 175 -8.66 -14.33 -2.36
CA GLY A 175 -9.68 -14.55 -3.38
C GLY A 175 -11.02 -13.86 -3.11
N ASP A 176 -11.20 -13.22 -1.94
CA ASP A 176 -12.39 -12.41 -1.71
C ASP A 176 -12.38 -11.16 -2.59
N GLU A 177 -13.54 -10.74 -3.03
CA GLU A 177 -13.77 -9.54 -3.84
C GLU A 177 -14.68 -8.57 -3.09
N ILE A 178 -14.46 -7.28 -3.28
CA ILE A 178 -15.31 -6.21 -2.76
C ILE A 178 -15.68 -5.25 -3.88
N GLU A 179 -16.96 -4.96 -4.00
CA GLU A 179 -17.47 -3.92 -4.88
C GLU A 179 -17.42 -2.55 -4.17
N VAL A 180 -16.95 -1.50 -4.86
CA VAL A 180 -16.69 -0.16 -4.30
C VAL A 180 -17.73 0.86 -4.73
#